data_356a321a0e23a3045390c13f8b879e94
#
_entry.id   356a321a0e23a3045390c13f8b879e94
#
_cell.length_a   1.000
_cell.length_b   1.000
_cell.length_c   1.000
_cell.angle_alpha   90.00
_cell.angle_beta   90.00
_cell.angle_gamma   90.00
#
_symmetry.space_group_name_H-M   'P 1'
#
loop_
_entity.id
_entity.type
_entity.pdbx_description
1 polymer ?
#
loop_
_entity_poly.entity_id
_entity_poly.type
_entity_poly.pdbx_seq_one_letter_code
_entity_poly.pdbx_strand_id
1 'polypeptide(L)'
;MTTIFKNDNLELINTDNANKYIIQFRVNTDQNAAIIRSLVRTRIIQGATVTRDYLTLKFQAHSVETFFSNNKIQKIKIPEAAKILQTLSNQLNYLLQYESKTIIGYQANQIILINGETPAFLGSQLIAELDPEGENLATICCLFNTKEFFAAPELLKINRLPAKVHYKSSYYSLASLIIYLLIYNQDNPHTFDNNPLSYLDKHPIKNTKLYWLLSRCLEEDPNKRSIIFI
;
A
#
# COMPACT_ATOMS: atom_id res chain seq x y z
N MET A 1 18.33 8.27 -19.09
CA MET A 1 17.37 7.52 -18.21
C MET A 1 17.78 7.68 -16.77
N THR A 2 16.85 8.07 -15.90
CA THR A 2 17.12 8.28 -14.47
C THR A 2 16.26 7.32 -13.65
N THR A 3 16.89 6.53 -12.77
CA THR A 3 16.17 5.66 -11.84
C THR A 3 15.61 6.49 -10.69
N ILE A 4 14.28 6.45 -10.50
CA ILE A 4 13.57 7.14 -9.42
C ILE A 4 13.54 6.26 -8.17
N PHE A 5 13.27 4.96 -8.38
CA PHE A 5 13.15 3.98 -7.32
C PHE A 5 13.67 2.62 -7.81
N LYS A 6 14.36 1.91 -6.93
CA LYS A 6 14.87 0.56 -7.21
C LYS A 6 14.92 -0.25 -5.93
N ASN A 7 14.47 -1.49 -6.01
CA ASN A 7 14.67 -2.51 -4.99
C ASN A 7 15.02 -3.85 -5.65
N ASP A 8 15.06 -4.93 -4.89
CA ASP A 8 15.42 -6.25 -5.41
C ASP A 8 14.43 -6.81 -6.43
N ASN A 9 13.20 -6.32 -6.43
CA ASN A 9 12.12 -6.87 -7.27
C ASN A 9 11.75 -6.00 -8.46
N LEU A 10 11.85 -4.67 -8.33
CA LEU A 10 11.42 -3.75 -9.39
C LEU A 10 12.33 -2.53 -9.52
N GLU A 11 12.24 -1.88 -10.68
CA GLU A 11 12.85 -0.60 -10.97
C GLU A 11 11.82 0.34 -11.61
N LEU A 12 11.77 1.59 -11.13
CA LEU A 12 11.00 2.69 -11.70
C LEU A 12 11.95 3.68 -12.36
N ILE A 13 11.79 3.87 -13.64
CA ILE A 13 12.69 4.65 -14.49
C ILE A 13 11.94 5.82 -15.11
N ASN A 14 12.54 7.02 -15.03
CA ASN A 14 12.19 8.14 -15.90
C ASN A 14 13.02 8.02 -17.19
N THR A 15 12.36 8.00 -18.33
CA THR A 15 13.07 7.96 -19.62
C THR A 15 13.52 9.40 -20.00
N ASP A 16 14.52 9.53 -20.91
CA ASP A 16 14.96 10.85 -21.37
C ASP A 16 13.87 11.60 -22.16
N ASN A 17 12.82 10.93 -22.57
CA ASN A 17 11.63 11.57 -23.11
C ASN A 17 10.78 12.17 -21.98
N ALA A 18 10.51 13.45 -22.06
CA ALA A 18 9.70 14.16 -21.07
C ALA A 18 8.40 13.41 -20.75
N ASN A 19 8.12 13.27 -19.46
CA ASN A 19 6.88 12.70 -18.96
C ASN A 19 6.65 11.20 -19.25
N LYS A 20 7.66 10.42 -19.64
CA LYS A 20 7.56 8.98 -19.86
C LYS A 20 8.26 8.20 -18.77
N TYR A 21 7.54 7.23 -18.21
CA TYR A 21 7.99 6.40 -17.08
C TYR A 21 7.82 4.92 -17.39
N ILE A 22 8.66 4.12 -16.78
CA ILE A 22 8.66 2.66 -16.90
C ILE A 22 8.70 2.07 -15.49
N ILE A 23 7.73 1.22 -15.16
CA ILE A 23 7.82 0.28 -14.04
C ILE A 23 8.24 -1.05 -14.62
N GLN A 24 9.34 -1.61 -14.16
CA GLN A 24 9.87 -2.87 -14.63
C GLN A 24 10.12 -3.82 -13.45
N PHE A 25 9.41 -4.94 -13.43
CA PHE A 25 9.68 -6.04 -12.51
C PHE A 25 10.78 -6.94 -13.06
N ARG A 26 11.62 -7.51 -12.19
CA ARG A 26 12.74 -8.36 -12.61
C ARG A 26 12.34 -9.79 -12.91
N VAL A 27 11.29 -10.27 -12.27
CA VAL A 27 10.84 -11.66 -12.37
C VAL A 27 9.36 -11.68 -12.68
N ASN A 28 8.95 -12.57 -13.57
CA ASN A 28 7.53 -12.81 -13.83
C ASN A 28 6.96 -13.70 -12.72
N THR A 29 6.25 -13.05 -11.78
CA THR A 29 5.46 -13.71 -10.73
C THR A 29 4.02 -13.29 -10.87
N ASP A 30 3.10 -14.13 -10.40
CA ASP A 30 1.69 -13.79 -10.45
C ASP A 30 1.35 -12.55 -9.58
N GLN A 31 2.10 -12.34 -8.48
CA GLN A 31 2.00 -11.14 -7.64
C GLN A 31 2.41 -9.87 -8.40
N ASN A 32 3.51 -9.92 -9.18
CA ASN A 32 3.96 -8.79 -10.00
C ASN A 32 2.94 -8.47 -11.10
N ALA A 33 2.41 -9.50 -11.76
CA ALA A 33 1.38 -9.35 -12.78
C ALA A 33 0.08 -8.78 -12.18
N ALA A 34 -0.33 -9.23 -10.98
CA ALA A 34 -1.51 -8.74 -10.28
C ALA A 34 -1.38 -7.25 -9.93
N ILE A 35 -0.18 -6.79 -9.49
CA ILE A 35 0.08 -5.36 -9.28
C ILE A 35 -0.13 -4.58 -10.58
N ILE A 36 0.48 -4.99 -11.69
CA ILE A 36 0.34 -4.28 -12.96
C ILE A 36 -1.14 -4.23 -13.39
N ARG A 37 -1.85 -5.36 -13.32
CA ARG A 37 -3.29 -5.40 -13.66
C ARG A 37 -4.10 -4.48 -12.75
N SER A 38 -3.82 -4.46 -11.45
CA SER A 38 -4.52 -3.57 -10.51
C SER A 38 -4.34 -2.09 -10.86
N LEU A 39 -3.11 -1.65 -11.16
CA LEU A 39 -2.81 -0.26 -11.53
C LEU A 39 -3.57 0.21 -12.77
N VAL A 40 -3.66 -0.66 -13.78
CA VAL A 40 -4.33 -0.34 -15.05
C VAL A 40 -5.86 -0.41 -14.91
N ARG A 41 -6.38 -1.48 -14.29
CA ARG A 41 -7.82 -1.71 -14.19
C ARG A 41 -8.53 -0.76 -13.23
N THR A 42 -7.86 -0.34 -12.15
CA THR A 42 -8.40 0.70 -11.26
C THR A 42 -8.19 2.12 -11.80
N ARG A 43 -7.55 2.26 -12.98
CA ARG A 43 -7.23 3.55 -13.61
C ARG A 43 -6.30 4.44 -12.76
N ILE A 44 -5.54 3.86 -11.85
CA ILE A 44 -4.46 4.58 -11.14
C ILE A 44 -3.44 5.05 -12.16
N ILE A 45 -3.14 4.23 -13.16
CA ILE A 45 -2.33 4.58 -14.33
C ILE A 45 -3.19 4.49 -15.57
N GLN A 46 -3.34 5.62 -16.27
CA GLN A 46 -4.12 5.71 -17.51
C GLN A 46 -3.18 5.70 -18.72
N GLY A 47 -3.70 5.24 -19.86
CA GLY A 47 -2.97 5.25 -21.13
C GLY A 47 -1.69 4.40 -21.11
N ALA A 48 -1.62 3.40 -20.23
CA ALA A 48 -0.45 2.56 -20.06
C ALA A 48 -0.34 1.49 -21.16
N THR A 49 0.91 1.18 -21.53
CA THR A 49 1.24 0.01 -22.35
C THR A 49 1.89 -1.04 -21.47
N VAL A 50 1.32 -2.24 -21.47
CA VAL A 50 1.82 -3.39 -20.70
C VAL A 50 2.43 -4.42 -21.65
N THR A 51 3.59 -4.98 -21.30
CA THR A 51 4.16 -6.11 -22.04
C THR A 51 3.34 -7.38 -21.81
N ARG A 52 3.39 -8.34 -22.76
CA ARG A 52 2.58 -9.58 -22.71
C ARG A 52 2.88 -10.44 -21.49
N ASP A 53 4.09 -10.35 -20.96
CA ASP A 53 4.56 -11.06 -19.77
C ASP A 53 4.24 -10.34 -18.46
N TYR A 54 3.57 -9.17 -18.51
CA TYR A 54 3.29 -8.32 -17.35
C TYR A 54 4.52 -7.94 -16.51
N LEU A 55 5.72 -7.90 -17.13
CA LEU A 55 6.93 -7.44 -16.46
C LEU A 55 7.15 -5.93 -16.56
N THR A 56 6.64 -5.32 -17.62
CA THR A 56 6.88 -3.90 -17.90
C THR A 56 5.58 -3.14 -18.13
N LEU A 57 5.45 -2.04 -17.41
CA LEU A 57 4.38 -1.06 -17.58
C LEU A 57 4.98 0.28 -17.99
N LYS A 58 4.66 0.77 -19.19
CA LYS A 58 5.06 2.08 -19.71
C LYS A 58 3.88 3.05 -19.63
N PHE A 59 4.09 4.24 -19.12
CA PHE A 59 3.04 5.24 -18.97
C PHE A 59 3.57 6.67 -19.06
N GLN A 60 2.64 7.64 -19.12
CA GLN A 60 2.96 9.06 -19.10
C GLN A 60 2.43 9.70 -17.82
N ALA A 61 3.22 10.59 -17.25
CA ALA A 61 2.86 11.39 -16.07
C ALA A 61 3.68 12.69 -16.07
N HIS A 62 3.16 13.75 -15.46
CA HIS A 62 3.92 15.00 -15.29
C HIS A 62 5.05 14.82 -14.28
N SER A 63 4.78 14.09 -13.20
CA SER A 63 5.77 13.71 -12.18
C SER A 63 5.48 12.33 -11.62
N VAL A 64 6.52 11.64 -11.16
CA VAL A 64 6.42 10.44 -10.34
C VAL A 64 7.44 10.54 -9.23
N GLU A 65 6.96 10.44 -8.00
CA GLU A 65 7.75 10.61 -6.79
C GLU A 65 7.48 9.46 -5.83
N THR A 66 8.40 9.18 -4.92
CA THR A 66 8.17 8.30 -3.78
C THR A 66 7.77 9.14 -2.57
N PHE A 67 7.03 8.58 -1.62
CA PHE A 67 6.77 9.27 -0.35
C PHE A 67 8.06 9.63 0.40
N PHE A 68 9.16 8.96 0.10
CA PHE A 68 10.49 9.18 0.68
C PHE A 68 11.44 9.87 -0.30
N SER A 69 11.04 10.94 -0.98
CA SER A 69 12.00 11.69 -1.78
C SER A 69 13.01 12.40 -0.86
N ASN A 70 14.31 12.18 -1.11
CA ASN A 70 15.43 12.77 -0.34
C ASN A 70 15.45 12.46 1.16
N ASN A 71 15.05 11.25 1.57
CA ASN A 71 14.96 10.82 2.98
C ASN A 71 14.00 11.67 3.83
N LYS A 72 13.06 12.38 3.21
CA LYS A 72 12.07 13.21 3.89
C LYS A 72 10.68 12.73 3.51
N ILE A 73 9.89 12.33 4.50
CA ILE A 73 8.46 12.11 4.32
C ILE A 73 7.78 13.48 4.37
N GLN A 74 6.95 13.79 3.40
CA GLN A 74 6.11 14.98 3.46
C GLN A 74 4.88 14.70 4.32
N LYS A 75 4.62 15.54 5.30
CA LYS A 75 3.37 15.52 6.06
C LYS A 75 2.20 15.82 5.12
N ILE A 76 1.22 14.93 5.09
CA ILE A 76 0.04 15.08 4.23
C ILE A 76 -1.07 15.87 4.93
N LYS A 77 -1.92 16.52 4.13
CA LYS A 77 -3.14 17.18 4.60
C LYS A 77 -4.31 16.18 4.66
N ILE A 78 -5.36 16.51 5.41
CA ILE A 78 -6.54 15.67 5.57
C ILE A 78 -7.20 15.27 4.24
N PRO A 79 -7.41 16.17 3.26
CA PRO A 79 -7.96 15.79 1.96
C PRO A 79 -7.06 14.81 1.18
N GLU A 80 -5.74 14.99 1.28
CA GLU A 80 -4.76 14.10 0.66
C GLU A 80 -4.79 12.72 1.32
N ALA A 81 -4.90 12.66 2.66
CA ALA A 81 -5.06 11.41 3.40
C ALA A 81 -6.30 10.62 2.96
N ALA A 82 -7.44 11.30 2.80
CA ALA A 82 -8.67 10.67 2.32
C ALA A 82 -8.51 10.14 0.88
N LYS A 83 -7.87 10.90 -0.01
CA LYS A 83 -7.60 10.49 -1.40
C LYS A 83 -6.66 9.29 -1.46
N ILE A 84 -5.59 9.28 -0.65
CA ILE A 84 -4.65 8.16 -0.56
C ILE A 84 -5.37 6.91 -0.09
N LEU A 85 -6.14 7.03 1.00
CA LEU A 85 -6.90 5.92 1.54
C LEU A 85 -7.87 5.34 0.50
N GLN A 86 -8.63 6.19 -0.19
CA GLN A 86 -9.58 5.77 -1.22
C GLN A 86 -8.88 5.05 -2.38
N THR A 87 -7.80 5.64 -2.91
CA THR A 87 -7.10 5.08 -4.07
C THR A 87 -6.47 3.73 -3.75
N LEU A 88 -5.76 3.62 -2.62
CA LEU A 88 -5.15 2.35 -2.21
C LEU A 88 -6.19 1.30 -1.82
N SER A 89 -7.33 1.70 -1.25
CA SER A 89 -8.45 0.78 -1.00
C SER A 89 -9.06 0.26 -2.30
N ASN A 90 -9.17 1.09 -3.35
CA ASN A 90 -9.65 0.64 -4.66
C ASN A 90 -8.68 -0.37 -5.29
N GLN A 91 -7.37 -0.15 -5.18
CA GLN A 91 -6.36 -1.10 -5.62
C GLN A 91 -6.46 -2.43 -4.86
N LEU A 92 -6.60 -2.37 -3.54
CA LEU A 92 -6.80 -3.55 -2.68
C LEU A 92 -8.08 -4.31 -3.05
N ASN A 93 -9.20 -3.60 -3.23
CA ASN A 93 -10.48 -4.22 -3.62
C ASN A 93 -10.38 -4.93 -4.97
N TYR A 94 -9.66 -4.36 -5.93
CA TYR A 94 -9.40 -5.04 -7.19
C TYR A 94 -8.66 -6.37 -6.98
N LEU A 95 -7.59 -6.36 -6.18
CA LEU A 95 -6.82 -7.57 -5.88
C LEU A 95 -7.68 -8.63 -5.18
N LEU A 96 -8.53 -8.22 -4.24
CA LEU A 96 -9.45 -9.13 -3.54
C LEU A 96 -10.48 -9.76 -4.48
N GLN A 97 -11.12 -8.95 -5.31
CA GLN A 97 -12.27 -9.38 -6.11
C GLN A 97 -11.89 -10.11 -7.39
N TYR A 98 -10.78 -9.75 -8.03
CA TYR A 98 -10.44 -10.24 -9.37
C TYR A 98 -9.16 -11.07 -9.41
N GLU A 99 -8.31 -10.98 -8.40
CA GLU A 99 -7.03 -11.69 -8.37
C GLU A 99 -6.97 -12.75 -7.26
N SER A 100 -7.99 -12.84 -6.39
CA SER A 100 -7.98 -13.68 -5.19
C SER A 100 -6.72 -13.45 -4.32
N LYS A 101 -6.33 -12.18 -4.17
CA LYS A 101 -5.13 -11.78 -3.47
C LYS A 101 -5.41 -10.62 -2.52
N THR A 102 -4.59 -10.49 -1.48
CA THR A 102 -4.64 -9.35 -0.56
C THR A 102 -3.25 -8.75 -0.35
N ILE A 103 -3.21 -7.49 0.06
CA ILE A 103 -2.01 -6.83 0.55
C ILE A 103 -1.94 -7.08 2.05
N ILE A 104 -0.93 -7.79 2.55
CA ILE A 104 -0.81 -8.10 3.99
C ILE A 104 -0.31 -6.91 4.81
N GLY A 105 0.36 -5.96 4.17
CA GLY A 105 0.86 -4.76 4.82
C GLY A 105 1.32 -3.70 3.83
N TYR A 106 1.32 -2.45 4.24
CA TYR A 106 1.78 -1.33 3.44
C TYR A 106 3.12 -0.81 3.95
N GLN A 107 4.06 -0.65 3.05
CA GLN A 107 5.33 0.06 3.28
C GLN A 107 5.30 1.38 2.52
N ALA A 108 5.60 2.48 3.18
CA ALA A 108 5.56 3.79 2.53
C ALA A 108 6.59 3.91 1.39
N ASN A 109 7.72 3.22 1.48
CA ASN A 109 8.74 3.17 0.41
C ASN A 109 8.30 2.34 -0.82
N GLN A 110 7.20 1.60 -0.73
CA GLN A 110 6.59 0.83 -1.84
C GLN A 110 5.44 1.59 -2.50
N ILE A 111 5.22 2.84 -2.13
CA ILE A 111 4.16 3.67 -2.69
C ILE A 111 4.78 4.83 -3.45
N ILE A 112 4.34 5.02 -4.68
CA ILE A 112 4.68 6.16 -5.52
C ILE A 112 3.48 7.11 -5.61
N LEU A 113 3.76 8.39 -5.80
CA LEU A 113 2.78 9.42 -6.12
C LEU A 113 2.92 9.80 -7.60
N ILE A 114 1.86 9.61 -8.35
CA ILE A 114 1.78 10.00 -9.76
C ILE A 114 1.12 11.38 -9.82
N ASN A 115 1.78 12.32 -10.47
CA ASN A 115 1.36 13.73 -10.57
C ASN A 115 1.15 14.41 -9.21
N GLY A 116 1.90 13.99 -8.19
CA GLY A 116 1.79 14.53 -6.83
C GLY A 116 0.51 14.15 -6.08
N GLU A 117 -0.42 13.41 -6.69
CA GLU A 117 -1.77 13.23 -6.16
C GLU A 117 -2.27 11.79 -6.11
N THR A 118 -1.87 10.94 -7.04
CA THR A 118 -2.44 9.60 -7.21
C THR A 118 -1.46 8.57 -6.67
N PRO A 119 -1.72 7.96 -5.50
CA PRO A 119 -0.85 6.94 -4.95
C PRO A 119 -1.02 5.63 -5.69
N ALA A 120 0.08 4.90 -5.86
CA ALA A 120 0.13 3.57 -6.43
C ALA A 120 1.02 2.67 -5.56
N PHE A 121 0.52 1.54 -5.10
CA PHE A 121 1.27 0.55 -4.35
C PHE A 121 1.95 -0.44 -5.31
N LEU A 122 3.27 -0.65 -5.11
CA LEU A 122 4.11 -1.49 -5.97
C LEU A 122 4.70 -2.71 -5.24
N GLY A 123 4.41 -2.89 -3.95
CA GLY A 123 5.03 -3.89 -3.09
C GLY A 123 4.49 -5.30 -3.29
N SER A 124 4.80 -5.94 -4.40
CA SER A 124 4.29 -7.29 -4.72
C SER A 124 4.75 -8.37 -3.74
N GLN A 125 5.88 -8.19 -3.05
CA GLN A 125 6.34 -9.09 -1.99
C GLN A 125 5.39 -9.10 -0.75
N LEU A 126 4.53 -8.09 -0.63
CA LEU A 126 3.52 -7.99 0.43
C LEU A 126 2.13 -8.47 -0.04
N ILE A 127 2.07 -9.16 -1.17
CA ILE A 127 0.84 -9.76 -1.67
C ILE A 127 0.78 -11.23 -1.28
N ALA A 128 -0.31 -11.63 -0.65
CA ALA A 128 -0.62 -13.00 -0.30
C ALA A 128 -1.87 -13.49 -1.04
N GLU A 129 -1.92 -14.78 -1.32
CA GLU A 129 -3.07 -15.42 -1.95
C GLU A 129 -4.16 -15.67 -0.91
N LEU A 130 -5.41 -15.45 -1.30
CA LEU A 130 -6.55 -15.86 -0.49
C LEU A 130 -6.67 -17.38 -0.52
N ASP A 131 -6.98 -17.94 0.64
CA ASP A 131 -7.23 -19.38 0.77
C ASP A 131 -8.57 -19.71 0.10
N PRO A 132 -8.59 -20.59 -0.90
CA PRO A 132 -9.82 -20.97 -1.58
C PRO A 132 -10.81 -21.73 -0.68
N GLU A 133 -10.32 -22.37 0.38
CA GLU A 133 -11.13 -23.13 1.34
C GLU A 133 -11.39 -22.36 2.64
N GLY A 134 -10.60 -21.32 2.91
CA GLY A 134 -10.67 -20.55 4.14
C GLY A 134 -11.36 -19.21 3.90
N GLU A 135 -12.59 -19.06 4.36
CA GLU A 135 -13.30 -17.79 4.28
C GLU A 135 -12.47 -16.65 4.90
N ASN A 136 -12.18 -15.64 4.09
CA ASN A 136 -11.48 -14.42 4.52
C ASN A 136 -10.01 -14.60 4.98
N LEU A 137 -9.38 -15.72 4.70
CA LEU A 137 -7.99 -15.97 5.09
C LEU A 137 -7.04 -15.83 3.90
N ALA A 138 -5.85 -15.35 4.18
CA ALA A 138 -4.72 -15.33 3.26
C ALA A 138 -3.60 -16.20 3.80
N THR A 139 -2.91 -16.92 2.90
CA THR A 139 -1.81 -17.80 3.26
C THR A 139 -0.48 -17.06 3.15
N ILE A 140 0.28 -17.09 4.23
CA ILE A 140 1.62 -16.52 4.33
C ILE A 140 2.63 -17.65 4.33
N CYS A 141 3.51 -17.68 3.33
CA CYS A 141 4.52 -18.71 3.13
C CYS A 141 5.94 -18.26 3.45
N CYS A 142 6.18 -16.97 3.67
CA CYS A 142 7.49 -16.42 3.99
C CYS A 142 7.43 -15.50 5.20
N LEU A 143 8.53 -15.41 5.95
CA LEU A 143 8.65 -14.45 7.04
C LEU A 143 8.86 -13.05 6.45
N PHE A 144 8.23 -12.08 7.08
CA PHE A 144 8.42 -10.67 6.77
C PHE A 144 9.17 -9.99 7.90
N ASN A 145 9.93 -8.98 7.54
CA ASN A 145 10.42 -8.05 8.54
C ASN A 145 9.28 -7.10 8.94
N THR A 146 8.56 -7.45 10.00
CA THR A 146 7.40 -6.69 10.49
C THR A 146 7.74 -5.27 10.95
N LYS A 147 9.03 -4.94 11.06
CA LYS A 147 9.51 -3.58 11.36
C LYS A 147 9.52 -2.67 10.14
N GLU A 148 9.43 -3.23 8.94
CA GLU A 148 9.49 -2.47 7.69
C GLU A 148 8.12 -2.01 7.19
N PHE A 149 7.03 -2.51 7.76
CA PHE A 149 5.67 -2.12 7.36
C PHE A 149 4.74 -2.01 8.58
N PHE A 150 3.61 -1.37 8.39
CA PHE A 150 2.59 -1.21 9.43
C PHE A 150 1.82 -2.51 9.62
N ALA A 151 2.38 -3.41 10.42
CA ALA A 151 1.84 -4.74 10.65
C ALA A 151 0.59 -4.71 11.53
N ALA A 152 -0.44 -5.46 11.15
CA ALA A 152 -1.58 -5.72 12.01
C ALA A 152 -1.17 -6.64 13.18
N PRO A 153 -1.86 -6.56 14.35
CA PRO A 153 -1.48 -7.32 15.55
C PRO A 153 -1.39 -8.84 15.34
N GLU A 154 -2.25 -9.39 14.48
CA GLU A 154 -2.23 -10.82 14.16
C GLU A 154 -0.98 -11.25 13.38
N LEU A 155 -0.39 -10.34 12.57
CA LEU A 155 0.86 -10.62 11.85
C LEU A 155 2.06 -10.68 12.80
N LEU A 156 2.05 -9.89 13.87
CA LEU A 156 3.11 -9.89 14.87
C LEU A 156 3.14 -11.19 15.71
N LYS A 157 2.04 -11.95 15.71
CA LYS A 157 1.90 -13.21 16.46
C LYS A 157 2.32 -14.44 15.65
N ILE A 158 2.66 -14.29 14.37
CA ILE A 158 3.10 -15.40 13.53
C ILE A 158 4.47 -15.88 13.99
N ASN A 159 4.54 -17.14 14.38
CA ASN A 159 5.77 -17.81 14.83
C ASN A 159 6.11 -19.08 14.02
N ARG A 160 5.24 -19.49 13.11
CA ARG A 160 5.42 -20.66 12.23
C ARG A 160 4.83 -20.40 10.86
N LEU A 161 5.39 -21.05 9.85
CA LEU A 161 4.93 -20.98 8.46
C LEU A 161 4.61 -22.38 7.94
N PRO A 162 3.67 -22.51 7.00
CA PRO A 162 2.76 -21.47 6.51
C PRO A 162 1.79 -21.01 7.61
N ALA A 163 1.39 -19.73 7.56
CA ALA A 163 0.42 -19.15 8.49
C ALA A 163 -0.79 -18.61 7.72
N LYS A 164 -1.96 -18.68 8.36
CA LYS A 164 -3.19 -18.10 7.83
C LYS A 164 -3.54 -16.84 8.62
N VAL A 165 -3.80 -15.75 7.91
CA VAL A 165 -4.19 -14.47 8.50
C VAL A 165 -5.44 -13.94 7.81
N HIS A 166 -6.24 -13.19 8.53
CA HIS A 166 -7.42 -12.57 7.95
C HIS A 166 -7.03 -11.49 6.94
N TYR A 167 -7.65 -11.45 5.74
CA TYR A 167 -7.29 -10.51 4.68
C TYR A 167 -7.41 -9.04 5.11
N LYS A 168 -8.27 -8.72 6.09
CA LYS A 168 -8.41 -7.37 6.64
C LYS A 168 -7.23 -6.91 7.51
N SER A 169 -6.15 -7.69 7.63
CA SER A 169 -4.85 -7.18 8.10
C SER A 169 -4.39 -6.00 7.26
N SER A 170 -4.72 -6.00 5.96
CA SER A 170 -4.52 -4.88 5.04
C SER A 170 -5.20 -3.58 5.47
N TYR A 171 -6.41 -3.65 6.05
CA TYR A 171 -7.15 -2.47 6.50
C TYR A 171 -6.45 -1.80 7.68
N TYR A 172 -5.99 -2.61 8.63
CA TYR A 172 -5.22 -2.12 9.77
C TYR A 172 -3.92 -1.44 9.31
N SER A 173 -3.18 -2.11 8.43
CA SER A 173 -1.93 -1.60 7.89
C SER A 173 -2.11 -0.30 7.11
N LEU A 174 -3.15 -0.23 6.27
CA LEU A 174 -3.46 0.98 5.50
C LEU A 174 -3.83 2.15 6.41
N ALA A 175 -4.69 1.92 7.41
CA ALA A 175 -5.05 2.95 8.39
C ALA A 175 -3.83 3.44 9.17
N SER A 176 -2.97 2.53 9.62
CA SER A 176 -1.73 2.87 10.32
C SER A 176 -0.79 3.71 9.45
N LEU A 177 -0.64 3.37 8.16
CA LEU A 177 0.12 4.17 7.20
C LEU A 177 -0.46 5.60 7.08
N ILE A 178 -1.78 5.74 6.94
CA ILE A 178 -2.43 7.05 6.80
C ILE A 178 -2.22 7.91 8.06
N ILE A 179 -2.37 7.30 9.25
CA ILE A 179 -2.11 8.00 10.51
C ILE A 179 -0.66 8.46 10.58
N TYR A 180 0.27 7.58 10.25
CA TYR A 180 1.69 7.91 10.20
C TYR A 180 1.97 9.11 9.30
N LEU A 181 1.43 9.13 8.08
CA LEU A 181 1.60 10.25 7.14
C LEU A 181 0.97 11.56 7.63
N LEU A 182 -0.12 11.50 8.39
CA LEU A 182 -0.78 12.67 8.99
C LEU A 182 0.02 13.28 10.15
N ILE A 183 0.67 12.44 10.96
CA ILE A 183 1.37 12.90 12.18
C ILE A 183 2.87 13.11 11.99
N TYR A 184 3.42 12.60 10.88
CA TYR A 184 4.85 12.60 10.65
C TYR A 184 5.45 14.00 10.85
N ASN A 185 6.46 14.09 11.69
CA ASN A 185 7.27 15.29 11.90
C ASN A 185 8.74 14.93 11.65
N GLN A 186 9.39 15.68 10.77
CA GLN A 186 10.80 15.48 10.40
C GLN A 186 11.77 15.62 11.59
N ASP A 187 11.43 16.48 12.56
CA ASP A 187 12.27 16.75 13.72
C ASP A 187 12.21 15.65 14.78
N ASN A 188 11.22 14.79 14.69
CA ASN A 188 11.03 13.67 15.61
C ASN A 188 10.42 12.49 14.85
N PRO A 189 11.24 11.74 14.08
CA PRO A 189 10.79 10.52 13.41
C PRO A 189 10.56 9.45 14.47
N HIS A 190 9.49 9.61 15.25
CA HIS A 190 9.12 8.63 16.24
C HIS A 190 8.89 7.30 15.55
N THR A 191 9.57 6.29 16.07
CA THR A 191 9.13 4.92 15.92
C THR A 191 7.64 4.90 16.26
N PHE A 192 6.85 4.53 15.28
CA PHE A 192 5.41 4.37 15.45
C PHE A 192 5.22 3.29 16.51
N ASP A 193 4.93 3.70 17.74
CA ASP A 193 4.55 2.76 18.78
C ASP A 193 3.41 1.90 18.28
N ASN A 194 3.34 0.64 18.70
CA ASN A 194 2.39 -0.37 18.23
C ASN A 194 0.89 -0.01 18.48
N ASN A 195 0.59 1.25 18.78
CA ASN A 195 -0.78 1.72 19.03
C ASN A 195 -1.11 2.97 18.20
N PRO A 196 -1.44 2.81 16.91
CA PRO A 196 -1.82 3.91 16.03
C PRO A 196 -3.10 4.65 16.52
N LEU A 197 -3.99 3.98 17.23
CA LEU A 197 -5.23 4.58 17.74
C LEU A 197 -4.95 5.69 18.77
N SER A 198 -3.92 5.54 19.60
CA SER A 198 -3.54 6.55 20.60
C SER A 198 -3.12 7.89 19.96
N TYR A 199 -2.53 7.84 18.78
CA TYR A 199 -2.17 9.03 18.00
C TYR A 199 -3.39 9.64 17.34
N LEU A 200 -4.28 8.81 16.81
CA LEU A 200 -5.50 9.24 16.18
C LEU A 200 -6.40 10.01 17.14
N ASP A 201 -6.51 9.55 18.38
CA ASP A 201 -7.32 10.18 19.44
C ASP A 201 -6.82 11.59 19.84
N LYS A 202 -5.55 11.87 19.65
CA LYS A 202 -4.92 13.16 19.94
C LYS A 202 -4.89 14.09 18.73
N HIS A 203 -5.21 13.59 17.54
CA HIS A 203 -5.11 14.35 16.30
C HIS A 203 -6.33 15.24 16.08
N PRO A 204 -6.20 16.43 15.44
CA PRO A 204 -7.31 17.35 15.15
C PRO A 204 -8.44 16.75 14.29
N ILE A 205 -8.23 15.60 13.63
CA ILE A 205 -9.29 14.91 12.88
C ILE A 205 -10.28 14.16 13.79
N LYS A 206 -10.09 14.15 15.12
CA LYS A 206 -10.99 13.49 16.04
C LYS A 206 -12.44 13.91 15.79
N ASN A 207 -13.36 12.95 15.81
CA ASN A 207 -14.77 13.11 15.50
C ASN A 207 -15.13 13.46 14.04
N THR A 208 -14.17 13.46 13.12
CA THR A 208 -14.45 13.59 11.68
C THR A 208 -14.82 12.24 11.05
N LYS A 209 -15.36 12.26 9.84
CA LYS A 209 -15.60 11.02 9.06
C LYS A 209 -14.32 10.20 8.87
N LEU A 210 -13.20 10.86 8.59
CA LEU A 210 -11.90 10.19 8.43
C LEU A 210 -11.45 9.51 9.73
N TYR A 211 -11.64 10.16 10.88
CA TYR A 211 -11.35 9.56 12.19
C TYR A 211 -12.10 8.24 12.38
N TRP A 212 -13.43 8.26 12.19
CA TRP A 212 -14.26 7.07 12.38
C TRP A 212 -13.93 5.94 11.40
N LEU A 213 -13.58 6.29 10.16
CA LEU A 213 -13.15 5.31 9.17
C LEU A 213 -11.84 4.64 9.59
N LEU A 214 -10.82 5.43 9.96
CA LEU A 214 -9.53 4.91 10.41
C LEU A 214 -9.68 4.08 11.70
N SER A 215 -10.48 4.53 12.67
CA SER A 215 -10.74 3.78 13.91
C SER A 215 -11.33 2.40 13.63
N ARG A 216 -12.30 2.29 12.71
CA ARG A 216 -12.87 0.99 12.31
C ARG A 216 -11.87 0.06 11.65
N CYS A 217 -10.90 0.60 10.92
CA CYS A 217 -9.84 -0.19 10.33
C CYS A 217 -8.85 -0.72 11.37
N LEU A 218 -8.73 -0.05 12.53
CA LEU A 218 -7.81 -0.37 13.62
C LEU A 218 -8.39 -1.30 14.68
N GLU A 219 -9.61 -1.83 14.50
CA GLU A 219 -10.18 -2.82 15.40
C GLU A 219 -9.24 -4.00 15.62
N GLU A 220 -9.10 -4.46 16.87
CA GLU A 220 -8.26 -5.61 17.18
C GLU A 220 -8.77 -6.88 16.50
N ASP A 221 -10.08 -7.11 16.55
CA ASP A 221 -10.74 -8.22 15.88
C ASP A 221 -10.83 -7.93 14.36
N PRO A 222 -10.12 -8.69 13.50
CA PRO A 222 -10.16 -8.46 12.06
C PRO A 222 -11.57 -8.54 11.46
N ASN A 223 -12.48 -9.32 12.05
CA ASN A 223 -13.85 -9.43 11.55
C ASN A 223 -14.62 -8.10 11.66
N LYS A 224 -14.32 -7.29 12.66
CA LYS A 224 -14.95 -5.99 12.90
C LYS A 224 -14.39 -4.88 12.03
N ARG A 225 -13.21 -5.09 11.42
CA ARG A 225 -12.58 -4.08 10.53
C ARG A 225 -13.42 -3.86 9.28
N SER A 226 -13.59 -2.59 8.90
CA SER A 226 -14.30 -2.23 7.67
C SER A 226 -13.78 -0.92 7.09
N ILE A 227 -13.71 -0.86 5.75
CA ILE A 227 -13.49 0.37 5.00
C ILE A 227 -14.83 0.75 4.38
N ILE A 228 -15.48 1.77 4.95
CA ILE A 228 -16.75 2.30 4.46
C ILE A 228 -16.55 3.79 4.19
N PHE A 229 -16.57 4.16 2.92
CA PHE A 229 -16.58 5.56 2.50
C PHE A 229 -18.02 6.09 2.62
N ILE A 230 -18.22 7.09 3.46
CA ILE A 230 -19.50 7.74 3.72
C ILE A 230 -19.53 9.12 3.08
#